data_7b9d47a3739ddc7e8867a6da37d660e0
#
_entry.id   7b9d47a3739ddc7e8867a6da37d660e0
#
_cell.length_a   1.000
_cell.length_b   1.000
_cell.length_c   1.000
_cell.angle_alpha   90.00
_cell.angle_beta   90.00
_cell.angle_gamma   90.00
#
_symmetry.space_group_name_H-M   'P 1'
#
loop_
_entity.id
_entity.type
_entity.pdbx_description
1 polymer ?
#
loop_
_entity_poly.entity_id
_entity_poly.type
_entity_poly.pdbx_seq_one_letter_code
_entity_poly.pdbx_strand_id
1 'polypeptide(L)'
;MIIGLSLIFIFRWQINLLTLDEEEAKSLGINVRKYRLIFIVASTLLSAAAVCLGGLIGWVGLMIPHLARALVGVDYRRLIPASAILGGGYLILVDDISRSLLSMELPLGVVTSIMGVPFFIYLIIKRKERA
;
A
#
# COMPACT_ATOMS: atom_id res chain seq x y z
N MET A 1 7.69 10.00 9.07
CA MET A 1 6.40 9.68 8.43
C MET A 1 5.93 10.79 7.49
N ILE A 2 5.76 12.03 7.97
CA ILE A 2 5.31 13.18 7.15
C ILE A 2 6.20 13.43 5.94
N ILE A 3 7.52 13.39 6.09
CA ILE A 3 8.49 13.59 5.02
C ILE A 3 8.32 12.51 3.92
N GLY A 4 8.21 11.25 4.29
CA GLY A 4 8.02 10.15 3.34
C GLY A 4 6.69 10.25 2.58
N LEU A 5 5.60 10.57 3.29
CA LEU A 5 4.29 10.82 2.68
C LEU A 5 4.34 12.00 1.71
N SER A 6 4.94 13.12 2.13
CA SER A 6 5.07 14.31 1.28
C SER A 6 5.84 14.01 0.00
N LEU A 7 6.95 13.28 0.09
CA LEU A 7 7.73 12.88 -1.08
C LEU A 7 6.91 12.03 -2.05
N ILE A 8 6.19 11.03 -1.55
CA ILE A 8 5.36 10.17 -2.41
C ILE A 8 4.21 10.97 -3.03
N PHE A 9 3.57 11.86 -2.27
CA PHE A 9 2.47 12.70 -2.77
C PHE A 9 2.93 13.69 -3.85
N ILE A 10 4.07 14.35 -3.64
CA ILE A 10 4.63 15.31 -4.60
C ILE A 10 5.02 14.62 -5.90
N PHE A 11 5.67 13.47 -5.79
CA PHE A 11 6.20 12.73 -6.94
C PHE A 11 5.27 11.63 -7.47
N ARG A 12 4.01 11.57 -7.01
CA ARG A 12 3.05 10.54 -7.44
C ARG A 12 2.83 10.45 -8.95
N TRP A 13 3.02 11.54 -9.66
CA TRP A 13 2.92 11.55 -11.12
C TRP A 13 4.10 10.82 -11.77
N GLN A 14 5.28 10.98 -11.23
CA GLN A 14 6.48 10.32 -11.73
C GLN A 14 6.44 8.79 -11.53
N ILE A 15 5.66 8.31 -10.55
CA ILE A 15 5.46 6.86 -10.38
C ILE A 15 4.77 6.25 -11.60
N ASN A 16 3.79 6.93 -12.19
CA ASN A 16 3.16 6.48 -13.44
C ASN A 16 4.18 6.36 -14.58
N LEU A 17 5.13 7.27 -14.64
CA LEU A 17 6.18 7.26 -15.66
C LEU A 17 7.20 6.12 -15.43
N LEU A 18 7.39 5.68 -14.19
CA LEU A 18 8.24 4.53 -13.86
C LEU A 18 7.59 3.18 -14.22
N THR A 19 6.31 3.15 -14.55
CA THR A 19 5.64 1.95 -15.06
C THR A 19 5.87 1.75 -16.56
N LEU A 20 6.38 2.76 -17.26
CA LEU A 20 6.83 2.67 -18.65
C LEU A 20 8.16 1.93 -18.74
N ASP A 21 8.46 1.40 -19.91
CA ASP A 21 9.76 0.82 -20.18
C ASP A 21 10.90 1.84 -19.99
N GLU A 22 12.07 1.39 -19.54
CA GLU A 22 13.19 2.29 -19.24
C GLU A 22 13.60 3.16 -20.45
N GLU A 23 13.47 2.63 -21.66
CA GLU A 23 13.80 3.36 -22.90
C GLU A 23 12.78 4.47 -23.17
N GLU A 24 11.49 4.21 -22.96
CA GLU A 24 10.44 5.22 -23.10
C GLU A 24 10.57 6.33 -22.05
N ALA A 25 10.83 5.98 -20.81
CA ALA A 25 11.03 6.95 -19.74
C ALA A 25 12.28 7.82 -19.95
N LYS A 26 13.37 7.25 -20.48
CA LYS A 26 14.56 8.00 -20.85
C LYS A 26 14.34 8.95 -22.02
N SER A 27 13.53 8.56 -23.00
CA SER A 27 13.17 9.43 -24.13
C SER A 27 12.41 10.69 -23.70
N LEU A 28 11.69 10.62 -22.56
CA LEU A 28 11.01 11.76 -21.96
C LEU A 28 11.93 12.62 -21.06
N GLY A 29 13.23 12.34 -21.04
CA GLY A 29 14.22 13.08 -20.26
C GLY A 29 14.20 12.77 -18.75
N ILE A 30 13.59 11.67 -18.33
CA ILE A 30 13.44 11.29 -16.93
C ILE A 30 14.57 10.37 -16.49
N ASN A 31 15.24 10.74 -15.41
CA ASN A 31 16.23 9.88 -14.81
C ASN A 31 15.55 8.81 -13.93
N VAL A 32 15.16 7.69 -14.56
CA VAL A 32 14.46 6.57 -13.93
C VAL A 32 15.16 6.08 -12.67
N ARG A 33 16.50 5.97 -12.71
CA ARG A 33 17.30 5.48 -11.57
C ARG A 33 17.16 6.38 -10.35
N LYS A 34 17.18 7.71 -10.55
CA LYS A 34 17.06 8.70 -9.47
C LYS A 34 15.68 8.63 -8.81
N TYR A 35 14.62 8.63 -9.60
CA TYR A 35 13.26 8.56 -9.07
C TYR A 35 12.97 7.22 -8.40
N ARG A 36 13.44 6.11 -8.97
CA ARG A 36 13.33 4.78 -8.34
C ARG A 36 14.00 4.76 -6.97
N LEU A 37 15.20 5.33 -6.84
CA LEU A 37 15.88 5.42 -5.54
C LEU A 37 15.09 6.25 -4.53
N ILE A 38 14.58 7.42 -4.94
CA ILE A 38 13.76 8.29 -4.07
C ILE A 38 12.53 7.53 -3.55
N PHE A 39 11.82 6.79 -4.41
CA PHE A 39 10.64 6.04 -4.00
C PHE A 39 10.97 4.85 -3.09
N ILE A 40 12.07 4.15 -3.35
CA ILE A 40 12.53 3.06 -2.48
C ILE A 40 12.85 3.60 -1.09
N VAL A 41 13.61 4.69 -0.98
CA VAL A 41 13.95 5.31 0.31
C VAL A 41 12.69 5.82 1.02
N ALA A 42 11.82 6.53 0.32
CA ALA A 42 10.58 7.06 0.91
C ALA A 42 9.65 5.94 1.40
N SER A 43 9.46 4.89 0.63
CA SER A 43 8.61 3.75 1.02
C SER A 43 9.23 2.95 2.17
N THR A 44 10.54 2.79 2.20
CA THR A 44 11.24 2.13 3.30
C THR A 44 11.10 2.91 4.60
N LEU A 45 11.27 4.24 4.55
CA LEU A 45 11.07 5.11 5.72
C LEU A 45 9.63 5.07 6.24
N LEU A 46 8.65 5.06 5.34
CA LEU A 46 7.24 4.97 5.72
C LEU A 46 6.92 3.61 6.36
N SER A 47 7.41 2.53 5.76
CA SER A 47 7.21 1.18 6.29
C SER A 47 7.87 1.00 7.66
N ALA A 48 9.09 1.48 7.82
CA ALA A 48 9.79 1.45 9.09
C ALA A 48 9.05 2.25 10.18
N ALA A 49 8.59 3.46 9.85
CA ALA A 49 7.81 4.29 10.78
C ALA A 49 6.48 3.63 11.15
N ALA A 50 5.79 3.00 10.21
CA ALA A 50 4.54 2.30 10.46
C ALA A 50 4.75 1.11 11.39
N VAL A 51 5.80 0.31 11.16
CA VAL A 51 6.15 -0.83 12.01
C VAL A 51 6.55 -0.39 13.42
N CYS A 52 7.27 0.70 13.55
CA CYS A 52 7.65 1.25 14.86
C CYS A 52 6.44 1.70 15.69
N LEU A 53 5.40 2.23 15.05
CA LEU A 53 4.21 2.75 15.73
C LEU A 53 3.14 1.69 15.97
N GLY A 54 2.89 0.85 15.00
CA GLY A 54 1.78 -0.11 15.00
C GLY A 54 2.18 -1.58 15.07
N GLY A 55 3.49 -1.87 15.13
CA GLY A 55 3.98 -3.24 15.05
C GLY A 55 3.88 -3.83 13.64
N LEU A 56 4.10 -5.14 13.54
CA LEU A 56 3.98 -5.85 12.27
C LEU A 56 2.51 -5.93 11.85
N ILE A 57 2.19 -5.24 10.78
CA ILE A 57 0.86 -5.27 10.15
C ILE A 57 0.90 -6.26 8.99
N GLY A 58 0.14 -7.36 9.13
CA GLY A 58 0.14 -8.42 8.13
C GLY A 58 -0.78 -8.12 6.94
N TRP A 59 -0.35 -8.45 5.72
CA TRP A 59 -1.14 -8.49 4.48
C TRP A 59 -1.79 -7.19 4.00
N VAL A 60 -1.93 -6.16 4.83
CA VAL A 60 -2.58 -4.87 4.50
C VAL A 60 -1.91 -4.20 3.31
N GLY A 61 -0.58 -4.24 3.25
CA GLY A 61 0.19 -3.67 2.15
C GLY A 61 -0.07 -4.29 0.78
N LEU A 62 -0.60 -5.52 0.74
CA LEU A 62 -1.00 -6.18 -0.50
C LEU A 62 -2.50 -6.04 -0.78
N MET A 63 -3.32 -6.17 0.25
CA MET A 63 -4.77 -6.15 0.15
C MET A 63 -5.30 -4.75 -0.21
N ILE A 64 -4.89 -3.72 0.50
CA ILE A 64 -5.40 -2.36 0.32
C ILE A 64 -5.11 -1.78 -1.06
N PRO A 65 -3.88 -1.83 -1.60
CA PRO A 65 -3.63 -1.35 -2.96
C PRO A 65 -4.42 -2.11 -4.02
N HIS A 66 -4.67 -3.40 -3.80
CA HIS A 66 -5.48 -4.20 -4.72
C HIS A 66 -6.95 -3.76 -4.73
N LEU A 67 -7.53 -3.52 -3.55
CA LEU A 67 -8.88 -2.95 -3.42
C LEU A 67 -8.96 -1.55 -4.01
N ALA A 68 -7.98 -0.70 -3.73
CA ALA A 68 -7.92 0.64 -4.28
C ALA A 68 -7.86 0.62 -5.82
N ARG A 69 -7.09 -0.27 -6.42
CA ARG A 69 -7.06 -0.45 -7.89
C ARG A 69 -8.41 -0.85 -8.47
N ALA A 70 -9.16 -1.67 -7.77
CA ALA A 70 -10.51 -2.05 -8.20
C ALA A 70 -11.49 -0.87 -8.20
N LEU A 71 -11.29 0.12 -7.31
CA LEU A 71 -12.16 1.29 -7.16
C LEU A 71 -11.76 2.46 -8.06
N VAL A 72 -10.47 2.78 -8.12
CA VAL A 72 -9.96 4.01 -8.79
C VAL A 72 -9.10 3.75 -10.02
N GLY A 73 -8.84 2.49 -10.34
CA GLY A 73 -7.99 2.09 -11.48
C GLY A 73 -6.51 2.08 -11.15
N VAL A 74 -5.69 2.04 -12.21
CA VAL A 74 -4.22 1.89 -12.11
C VAL A 74 -3.44 3.21 -12.08
N ASP A 75 -4.11 4.36 -12.17
CA ASP A 75 -3.46 5.67 -12.11
C ASP A 75 -2.98 5.97 -10.69
N TYR A 76 -1.67 6.03 -10.49
CA TYR A 76 -1.04 6.28 -9.19
C TYR A 76 -1.40 7.64 -8.58
N ARG A 77 -1.84 8.61 -9.38
CA ARG A 77 -2.34 9.90 -8.89
C ARG A 77 -3.55 9.74 -7.99
N ARG A 78 -4.43 8.79 -8.34
CA ARG A 78 -5.65 8.46 -7.61
C ARG A 78 -5.44 7.29 -6.66
N LEU A 79 -4.61 6.34 -7.07
CA LEU A 79 -4.36 5.11 -6.33
C LEU A 79 -3.68 5.37 -4.99
N ILE A 80 -2.68 6.27 -4.93
CA ILE A 80 -1.95 6.57 -3.69
C ILE A 80 -2.87 7.17 -2.63
N PRO A 81 -3.61 8.29 -2.89
CA PRO A 81 -4.53 8.83 -1.90
C PRO A 81 -5.67 7.85 -1.54
N ALA A 82 -6.20 7.12 -2.51
CA ALA A 82 -7.23 6.12 -2.25
C ALA A 82 -6.71 5.00 -1.35
N SER A 83 -5.51 4.49 -1.59
CA SER A 83 -4.88 3.48 -0.73
C SER A 83 -4.60 3.99 0.67
N ALA A 84 -4.21 5.25 0.81
CA ALA A 84 -3.98 5.86 2.12
C ALA A 84 -5.27 5.97 2.93
N ILE A 85 -6.36 6.41 2.32
CA ILE A 85 -7.68 6.55 2.97
C ILE A 85 -8.25 5.16 3.31
N LEU A 86 -8.23 4.23 2.37
CA LEU A 86 -8.73 2.87 2.58
C LEU A 86 -7.91 2.13 3.64
N GLY A 87 -6.59 2.25 3.59
CA GLY A 87 -5.70 1.62 4.57
C GLY A 87 -5.88 2.18 5.98
N GLY A 88 -5.96 3.50 6.11
CA GLY A 88 -6.23 4.16 7.38
C GLY A 88 -7.59 3.78 7.95
N GLY A 89 -8.65 3.83 7.15
CA GLY A 89 -9.99 3.41 7.56
C GLY A 89 -10.07 1.94 7.96
N TYR A 90 -9.43 1.07 7.18
CA TYR A 90 -9.35 -0.36 7.49
C TYR A 90 -8.65 -0.63 8.83
N LEU A 91 -7.51 0.01 9.07
CA LEU A 91 -6.76 -0.17 10.32
C LEU A 91 -7.54 0.33 11.54
N ILE A 92 -8.25 1.46 11.42
CA ILE A 92 -9.12 1.98 12.49
C ILE A 92 -10.23 0.97 12.81
N LEU A 93 -10.92 0.45 11.80
CA LEU A 93 -11.98 -0.55 11.99
C LEU A 93 -11.44 -1.83 12.64
N VAL A 94 -10.28 -2.31 12.21
CA VAL A 94 -9.65 -3.51 12.79
C VAL A 94 -9.24 -3.27 14.24
N ASP A 95 -8.70 -2.10 14.55
CA ASP A 95 -8.32 -1.73 15.92
C ASP A 95 -9.54 -1.65 16.84
N ASP A 96 -10.61 -1.01 16.41
CA ASP A 96 -11.88 -0.92 17.16
C ASP A 96 -12.51 -2.29 17.41
N ILE A 97 -12.53 -3.16 16.40
CA ILE A 97 -13.03 -4.53 16.54
C ILE A 97 -12.16 -5.33 17.51
N SER A 98 -10.84 -5.21 17.38
CA SER A 98 -9.89 -5.91 18.24
C SER A 98 -10.06 -5.53 19.71
N ARG A 99 -10.24 -4.24 20.00
CA ARG A 99 -10.43 -3.72 21.37
C ARG A 99 -11.82 -4.03 21.93
N SER A 100 -12.82 -4.04 21.06
CA SER A 100 -14.22 -4.26 21.47
C SER A 100 -14.54 -5.73 21.78
N LEU A 101 -14.00 -6.66 20.99
CA LEU A 101 -14.33 -8.08 21.08
C LEU A 101 -13.49 -8.85 22.08
N LEU A 102 -12.28 -8.38 22.39
CA LEU A 102 -11.33 -9.13 23.19
C LEU A 102 -10.84 -8.26 24.35
N SER A 103 -11.03 -8.77 25.55
CA SER A 103 -10.49 -8.17 26.79
C SER A 103 -8.96 -8.16 26.84
N MET A 104 -8.29 -8.75 25.85
CA MET A 104 -6.85 -8.80 25.69
C MET A 104 -6.45 -7.99 24.45
N GLU A 105 -5.40 -7.20 24.58
CA GLU A 105 -4.81 -6.47 23.46
C GLU A 105 -4.14 -7.46 22.49
N LEU A 106 -4.86 -7.86 21.43
CA LEU A 106 -4.24 -8.65 20.37
C LEU A 106 -3.37 -7.74 19.48
N PRO A 107 -2.16 -8.20 19.11
CA PRO A 107 -1.35 -7.48 18.13
C PRO A 107 -2.13 -7.30 16.82
N LEU A 108 -2.17 -6.07 16.30
CA LEU A 108 -2.84 -5.75 15.03
C LEU A 108 -2.42 -6.68 13.88
N GLY A 109 -1.17 -7.13 13.89
CA GLY A 109 -0.66 -8.07 12.89
C GLY A 109 -1.38 -9.41 12.87
N VAL A 110 -1.83 -9.92 14.01
CA VAL A 110 -2.58 -11.19 14.09
C VAL A 110 -3.95 -11.01 13.46
N VAL A 111 -4.68 -9.96 13.85
CA VAL A 111 -6.04 -9.70 13.36
C VAL A 111 -6.02 -9.41 11.85
N THR A 112 -5.11 -8.57 11.39
CA THR A 112 -4.96 -8.25 9.98
C THR A 112 -4.55 -9.46 9.14
N SER A 113 -3.74 -10.37 9.69
CA SER A 113 -3.36 -11.61 9.01
C SER A 113 -4.53 -12.59 8.88
N ILE A 114 -5.33 -12.75 9.93
CA ILE A 114 -6.53 -13.60 9.89
C ILE A 114 -7.53 -13.10 8.84
N MET A 115 -7.68 -11.79 8.68
CA MET A 115 -8.56 -11.21 7.67
C MET A 115 -7.93 -11.21 6.28
N GLY A 116 -6.63 -11.00 6.18
CA GLY A 116 -5.91 -10.89 4.91
C GLY A 116 -5.73 -12.20 4.16
N VAL A 117 -5.48 -13.30 4.86
CA VAL A 117 -5.26 -14.61 4.25
C VAL A 117 -6.47 -15.13 3.45
N PRO A 118 -7.71 -15.14 3.97
CA PRO A 118 -8.88 -15.54 3.20
C PRO A 118 -9.11 -14.66 1.98
N PHE A 119 -8.88 -13.36 2.11
CA PHE A 119 -8.99 -12.40 1.02
C PHE A 119 -7.98 -12.71 -0.10
N PHE A 120 -6.75 -13.04 0.26
CA PHE A 120 -5.69 -13.37 -0.69
C PHE A 120 -5.99 -14.69 -1.43
N ILE A 121 -6.48 -15.69 -0.71
CA ILE A 121 -6.93 -16.96 -1.31
C ILE A 121 -8.07 -16.70 -2.31
N TYR A 122 -9.04 -15.89 -1.95
CA TYR A 122 -10.13 -15.48 -2.85
C TYR A 122 -9.62 -14.82 -4.13
N LEU A 123 -8.64 -13.93 -4.01
CA LEU A 123 -8.02 -13.27 -5.17
C LEU A 123 -7.30 -14.24 -6.10
N ILE A 124 -6.57 -15.22 -5.53
CA ILE A 124 -5.87 -16.24 -6.32
C ILE A 124 -6.85 -17.08 -7.10
N ILE A 125 -7.92 -17.53 -6.46
CA ILE A 125 -8.97 -18.33 -7.10
C ILE A 125 -9.62 -17.55 -8.23
N LYS A 126 -10.03 -16.32 -7.98
CA LYS A 126 -10.66 -15.44 -8.98
C LYS A 126 -9.74 -15.13 -10.17
N ARG A 127 -8.43 -15.01 -9.93
CA ARG A 127 -7.45 -14.80 -11.00
C ARG A 127 -7.33 -16.06 -11.88
N LYS A 128 -7.40 -17.23 -11.29
CA LYS A 128 -7.34 -18.52 -12.02
C LYS A 128 -8.56 -18.73 -12.93
N GLU A 129 -9.72 -18.27 -12.51
CA GLU A 129 -10.96 -18.35 -13.32
C GLU A 129 -10.93 -17.41 -14.54
N ARG A 130 -10.14 -16.33 -14.48
CA ARG A 130 -9.98 -15.37 -15.60
C ARG A 130 -8.81 -15.69 -16.54
N ALA A 131 -8.00 -16.62 -16.19
CA ALA A 131 -6.91 -17.14 -17.01
C ALA A 131 -7.35 -18.39 -17.74
#